data_827a6fab1c9a19be0eca0801441d0bc5
#
_entry.id   827a6fab1c9a19be0eca0801441d0bc5
#
_cell.length_a   1.000
_cell.length_b   1.000
_cell.length_c   1.000
_cell.angle_alpha   90.00
_cell.angle_beta   90.00
_cell.angle_gamma   90.00
#
_symmetry.space_group_name_H-M   'P 1'
#
loop_
_entity.id
_entity.type
_entity.pdbx_description
1 polymer ?
#
loop_
_entity_poly.entity_id
_entity_poly.type
_entity_poly.pdbx_seq_one_letter_code
_entity_poly.pdbx_strand_id
1 'polypeptide(L)'
;MNRIFLLILVSIFTVSTASAQTSFLKKLKKGEKQTVVFYGASAAINTSNRVWVDQLRTRLERRFPEKITFYNCSKSGIGSFWATENFKDSVLSRKPDLLIFGFSENDAVTRLN
;
A
#
# COMPACT_ATOMS: atom_id res chain seq x y z
N MET A 1 18.91 -27.94 17.95
CA MET A 1 19.00 -26.66 17.26
C MET A 1 19.19 -25.56 18.29
N ASN A 2 20.25 -24.78 18.17
CA ASN A 2 20.64 -23.82 19.19
C ASN A 2 19.68 -22.63 19.24
N ARG A 3 19.19 -22.24 20.40
CA ARG A 3 18.26 -21.10 20.58
C ARG A 3 18.80 -19.79 20.00
N ILE A 4 20.11 -19.63 19.94
CA ILE A 4 20.80 -18.49 19.33
C ILE A 4 20.60 -18.47 17.83
N PHE A 5 20.56 -19.62 17.15
CA PHE A 5 20.32 -19.70 15.68
C PHE A 5 18.90 -19.28 15.31
N LEU A 6 17.92 -19.62 16.15
CA LEU A 6 16.51 -19.23 15.96
C LEU A 6 16.31 -17.72 16.12
N LEU A 7 16.99 -17.11 17.10
CA LEU A 7 16.92 -15.66 17.33
C LEU A 7 17.56 -14.85 16.19
N ILE A 8 18.65 -15.35 15.60
CA ILE A 8 19.29 -14.72 14.43
C ILE A 8 18.38 -14.83 13.20
N LEU A 9 17.70 -15.95 13.01
CA LEU A 9 16.77 -16.15 11.88
C LEU A 9 15.56 -15.22 11.98
N VAL A 10 15.00 -15.03 13.17
CA VAL A 10 13.88 -14.12 13.43
C VAL A 10 14.29 -12.65 13.23
N SER A 11 15.51 -12.27 13.64
CA SER A 11 16.00 -10.90 13.47
C SER A 11 16.29 -10.55 12.01
N ILE A 12 16.68 -11.51 11.17
CA ILE A 12 16.89 -11.29 9.73
C ILE A 12 15.54 -11.06 9.00
N PHE A 13 14.46 -11.71 9.44
CA PHE A 13 13.14 -11.54 8.82
C PHE A 13 12.49 -10.18 9.13
N THR A 14 12.77 -9.59 10.28
CA THR A 14 12.22 -8.27 10.67
C THR A 14 12.92 -7.08 9.99
N VAL A 15 14.15 -7.25 9.54
CA VAL A 15 14.92 -6.18 8.84
C VAL A 15 14.43 -5.97 7.41
N SER A 16 13.85 -6.99 6.76
CA SER A 16 13.46 -6.92 5.34
C SER A 16 12.24 -6.03 5.07
N THR A 17 11.28 -5.94 5.98
CA THR A 17 10.05 -5.14 5.79
C THR A 17 10.23 -3.64 6.07
N ALA A 18 11.16 -3.28 6.94
CA ALA A 18 11.45 -1.87 7.25
C ALA A 18 12.23 -1.15 6.13
N SER A 19 12.93 -1.89 5.26
CA SER A 19 13.82 -1.28 4.28
C SER A 19 13.09 -0.62 3.10
N ALA A 20 11.96 -1.14 2.64
CA ALA A 20 11.19 -0.59 1.52
C ALA A 20 10.52 0.75 1.86
N GLN A 21 9.86 0.84 3.02
CA GLN A 21 9.26 2.09 3.50
C GLN A 21 10.32 3.15 3.78
N THR A 22 11.47 2.73 4.33
CA THR A 22 12.60 3.63 4.57
C THR A 22 13.17 4.18 3.27
N SER A 23 13.23 3.37 2.21
CA SER A 23 13.71 3.80 0.88
C SER A 23 12.77 4.83 0.25
N PHE A 24 11.46 4.63 0.27
CA PHE A 24 10.46 5.56 -0.24
C PHE A 24 10.57 6.94 0.41
N LEU A 25 10.60 6.98 1.75
CA LEU A 25 10.74 8.23 2.49
C LEU A 25 12.10 8.92 2.27
N LYS A 26 13.18 8.14 2.15
CA LYS A 26 14.51 8.69 1.84
C LYS A 26 14.52 9.39 0.49
N LYS A 27 13.92 8.78 -0.54
CA LYS A 27 13.81 9.38 -1.87
C LYS A 27 12.99 10.67 -1.85
N LEU A 28 11.85 10.68 -1.15
CA LEU A 28 11.06 11.91 -0.97
C LEU A 28 11.85 13.02 -0.27
N LYS A 29 12.59 12.70 0.78
CA LYS A 29 13.44 13.67 1.49
C LYS A 29 14.57 14.24 0.61
N LYS A 30 15.04 13.47 -0.36
CA LYS A 30 15.99 13.94 -1.38
C LYS A 30 15.33 14.77 -2.50
N GLY A 31 14.01 14.93 -2.48
CA GLY A 31 13.25 15.65 -3.50
C GLY A 31 12.95 14.84 -4.76
N GLU A 32 13.14 13.52 -4.74
CA GLU A 32 12.79 12.65 -5.86
C GLU A 32 11.28 12.44 -5.91
N LYS A 33 10.70 12.49 -7.12
CA LYS A 33 9.28 12.23 -7.34
C LYS A 33 9.00 10.74 -7.14
N GLN A 34 7.88 10.43 -6.46
CA GLN A 34 7.46 9.07 -6.17
C GLN A 34 5.99 8.88 -6.55
N THR A 35 5.65 7.66 -6.98
CA THR A 35 4.29 7.26 -7.31
C THR A 35 3.73 6.36 -6.21
N VAL A 36 2.55 6.71 -5.70
CA VAL A 36 1.79 5.92 -4.72
C VAL A 36 0.52 5.40 -5.36
N VAL A 37 0.28 4.12 -5.24
CA VAL A 37 -0.96 3.48 -5.69
C VAL A 37 -1.70 2.94 -4.47
N PHE A 38 -2.97 3.29 -4.36
CA PHE A 38 -3.94 2.67 -3.45
C PHE A 38 -4.74 1.65 -4.22
N TYR A 39 -4.83 0.44 -3.69
CA TYR A 39 -5.53 -0.67 -4.33
C TYR A 39 -6.32 -1.46 -3.30
N GLY A 40 -7.62 -1.20 -3.24
CA GLY A 40 -8.48 -1.78 -2.22
C GLY A 40 -9.93 -1.82 -2.63
N ALA A 41 -10.79 -2.12 -1.65
CA ALA A 41 -12.23 -2.17 -1.79
C ALA A 41 -12.88 -0.83 -1.37
N SER A 42 -14.18 -0.86 -1.06
CA SER A 42 -14.99 0.33 -0.75
C SER A 42 -14.44 1.22 0.37
N ALA A 43 -13.75 0.66 1.36
CA ALA A 43 -13.13 1.44 2.44
C ALA A 43 -12.09 2.47 1.96
N ALA A 44 -11.53 2.28 0.77
CA ALA A 44 -10.58 3.21 0.15
C ALA A 44 -11.23 4.22 -0.81
N ILE A 45 -12.55 4.11 -1.07
CA ILE A 45 -13.28 4.91 -2.08
C ILE A 45 -14.38 5.76 -1.46
N ASN A 46 -14.75 5.52 -0.23
CA ASN A 46 -15.91 6.17 0.39
C ASN A 46 -15.82 7.70 0.26
N THR A 47 -16.88 8.31 -0.23
CA THR A 47 -16.97 9.73 -0.61
C THR A 47 -17.07 10.71 0.58
N SER A 48 -17.08 10.23 1.80
CA SER A 48 -17.06 11.11 2.96
C SER A 48 -15.66 11.72 3.15
N ASN A 49 -15.57 12.99 3.52
CA ASN A 49 -14.32 13.72 3.77
C ASN A 49 -13.40 13.12 4.85
N ARG A 50 -13.69 11.93 5.32
CA ARG A 50 -12.98 11.20 6.37
C ARG A 50 -12.29 9.94 5.88
N VAL A 51 -12.23 9.73 4.56
CA VAL A 51 -11.55 8.56 3.99
C VAL A 51 -10.07 8.63 4.34
N TRP A 52 -9.56 7.59 4.96
CA TRP A 52 -8.18 7.52 5.40
C TRP A 52 -7.18 7.69 4.26
N VAL A 53 -7.53 7.23 3.05
CA VAL A 53 -6.72 7.39 1.82
C VAL A 53 -6.51 8.86 1.49
N ASP A 54 -7.58 9.67 1.51
CA ASP A 54 -7.49 11.11 1.22
C ASP A 54 -6.75 11.87 2.31
N GLN A 55 -6.92 11.46 3.56
CA GLN A 55 -6.16 12.03 4.68
C GLN A 55 -4.66 11.75 4.53
N LEU A 56 -4.29 10.52 4.19
CA LEU A 56 -2.89 10.15 3.98
C LEU A 56 -2.30 10.92 2.79
N ARG A 57 -3.02 10.97 1.67
CA ARG A 57 -2.64 11.76 0.50
C ARG A 57 -2.38 13.22 0.88
N THR A 58 -3.32 13.87 1.52
CA THR A 58 -3.21 15.28 1.92
C THR A 58 -2.01 15.53 2.83
N ARG A 59 -1.75 14.64 3.79
CA ARG A 59 -0.60 14.75 4.69
C ARG A 59 0.72 14.61 3.95
N LEU A 60 0.81 13.67 3.03
CA LEU A 60 2.01 13.46 2.21
C LEU A 60 2.26 14.62 1.25
N GLU A 61 1.23 15.11 0.57
CA GLU A 61 1.33 16.28 -0.32
C GLU A 61 1.77 17.54 0.43
N ARG A 62 1.23 17.75 1.63
CA ARG A 62 1.63 18.88 2.48
C ARG A 62 3.09 18.78 2.91
N ARG A 63 3.56 17.57 3.21
CA ARG A 63 4.92 17.33 3.67
C ARG A 63 5.93 17.36 2.53
N PHE A 64 5.53 16.92 1.32
CA PHE A 64 6.36 16.81 0.13
C PHE A 64 5.63 17.40 -1.09
N PRO A 65 5.50 18.74 -1.16
CA PRO A 65 4.75 19.40 -2.24
C PRO A 65 5.29 19.04 -3.61
N GLU A 66 4.39 18.72 -4.55
CA GLU A 66 4.70 18.39 -5.95
C GLU A 66 5.63 17.18 -6.16
N LYS A 67 5.86 16.36 -5.14
CA LYS A 67 6.77 15.21 -5.19
C LYS A 67 6.05 13.87 -5.27
N ILE A 68 4.74 13.85 -5.12
CA ILE A 68 3.98 12.60 -5.07
C ILE A 68 2.89 12.60 -6.12
N THR A 69 2.85 11.53 -6.90
CA THR A 69 1.74 11.21 -7.80
C THR A 69 0.90 10.12 -7.16
N PHE A 70 -0.41 10.33 -7.01
CA PHE A 70 -1.33 9.38 -6.41
C PHE A 70 -2.28 8.79 -7.42
N TYR A 71 -2.45 7.48 -7.36
CA TYR A 71 -3.51 6.77 -8.06
C TYR A 71 -4.32 5.97 -7.05
N ASN A 72 -5.63 6.19 -7.03
CA ASN A 72 -6.55 5.32 -6.31
C ASN A 72 -7.21 4.38 -7.33
N CYS A 73 -6.72 3.16 -7.40
CA CYS A 73 -7.21 2.11 -8.29
C CYS A 73 -8.19 1.17 -7.57
N SER A 74 -8.69 1.58 -6.41
CA SER A 74 -9.65 0.81 -5.63
C SER A 74 -11.01 0.76 -6.29
N LYS A 75 -11.77 -0.30 -6.02
CA LYS A 75 -13.11 -0.52 -6.57
C LYS A 75 -14.03 -1.10 -5.52
N SER A 76 -15.27 -0.64 -5.48
CA SER A 76 -16.27 -1.15 -4.55
C SER A 76 -16.68 -2.59 -4.89
N GLY A 77 -16.93 -3.40 -3.87
CA GLY A 77 -17.47 -4.75 -4.00
C GLY A 77 -16.49 -5.82 -4.47
N ILE A 78 -15.20 -5.53 -4.58
CA ILE A 78 -14.19 -6.49 -5.04
C ILE A 78 -13.41 -7.09 -3.88
N GLY A 79 -12.92 -8.33 -4.09
CA GLY A 79 -12.02 -9.04 -3.20
C GLY A 79 -10.66 -9.30 -3.82
N SER A 80 -9.84 -10.06 -3.13
CA SER A 80 -8.46 -10.37 -3.56
C SER A 80 -8.38 -11.17 -4.86
N PHE A 81 -9.37 -11.98 -5.17
CA PHE A 81 -9.44 -12.74 -6.42
C PHE A 81 -9.47 -11.80 -7.64
N TRP A 82 -10.45 -10.89 -7.66
CA TRP A 82 -10.55 -9.87 -8.72
C TRP A 82 -9.29 -8.99 -8.76
N ALA A 83 -8.79 -8.62 -7.59
CA ALA A 83 -7.60 -7.79 -7.46
C ALA A 83 -6.37 -8.44 -8.10
N THR A 84 -6.21 -9.75 -7.96
CA THR A 84 -5.12 -10.51 -8.55
C THR A 84 -5.21 -10.54 -10.07
N GLU A 85 -6.40 -10.79 -10.62
CA GLU A 85 -6.63 -10.82 -12.05
C GLU A 85 -6.36 -9.46 -12.73
N ASN A 86 -6.68 -8.36 -12.04
CA ASN A 86 -6.57 -7.00 -12.57
C ASN A 86 -5.30 -6.26 -12.11
N PHE A 87 -4.40 -6.93 -11.40
CA PHE A 87 -3.23 -6.30 -10.77
C PHE A 87 -2.29 -5.64 -11.78
N LYS A 88 -2.05 -6.30 -12.91
CA LYS A 88 -1.17 -5.78 -13.96
C LYS A 88 -1.67 -4.43 -14.48
N ASP A 89 -2.93 -4.34 -14.83
CA ASP A 89 -3.51 -3.16 -15.47
C ASP A 89 -3.82 -2.05 -14.45
N SER A 90 -4.24 -2.43 -13.25
CA SER A 90 -4.60 -1.47 -12.21
C SER A 90 -3.38 -0.90 -11.47
N VAL A 91 -2.36 -1.71 -11.23
CA VAL A 91 -1.23 -1.36 -10.36
C VAL A 91 0.08 -1.27 -11.12
N LEU A 92 0.51 -2.35 -11.78
CA LEU A 92 1.85 -2.39 -12.40
C LEU A 92 2.00 -1.39 -13.54
N SER A 93 0.94 -1.11 -14.29
CA SER A 93 0.94 -0.08 -15.35
C SER A 93 1.28 1.33 -14.83
N ARG A 94 1.04 1.58 -13.54
CA ARG A 94 1.33 2.87 -12.88
C ARG A 94 2.77 2.97 -12.38
N LYS A 95 3.54 1.88 -12.42
CA LYS A 95 4.93 1.80 -11.94
C LYS A 95 5.08 2.38 -10.52
N PRO A 96 4.35 1.85 -9.51
CA PRO A 96 4.35 2.42 -8.17
C PRO A 96 5.70 2.27 -7.48
N ASP A 97 6.10 3.31 -6.75
CA ASP A 97 7.19 3.26 -5.78
C ASP A 97 6.69 2.77 -4.41
N LEU A 98 5.40 2.99 -4.14
CA LEU A 98 4.70 2.49 -2.96
C LEU A 98 3.30 2.02 -3.35
N LEU A 99 3.00 0.78 -2.97
CA LEU A 99 1.66 0.20 -3.07
C LEU A 99 1.06 0.02 -1.68
N ILE A 100 -0.14 0.55 -1.49
CA ILE A 100 -0.95 0.33 -0.28
C ILE A 100 -2.22 -0.38 -0.71
N PHE A 101 -2.44 -1.58 -0.18
CA PHE A 101 -3.58 -2.40 -0.59
C PHE A 101 -4.31 -3.05 0.58
N GLY A 102 -5.60 -3.38 0.37
CA GLY A 102 -6.40 -4.09 1.35
C GLY A 102 -7.75 -4.54 0.78
N PHE A 103 -8.04 -5.83 0.92
CA PHE A 103 -9.28 -6.48 0.47
C PHE A 103 -9.91 -7.37 1.54
N SER A 104 -9.38 -7.37 2.74
CA SER A 104 -9.71 -8.31 3.81
C SER A 104 -11.19 -8.32 4.19
N GLU A 105 -11.86 -7.19 4.15
CA GLU A 105 -13.29 -7.09 4.49
C GLU A 105 -14.15 -7.90 3.52
N ASN A 106 -13.97 -7.71 2.22
CA ASN A 106 -14.74 -8.42 1.20
C ASN A 106 -14.36 -9.90 1.11
N ASP A 107 -13.09 -10.23 1.30
CA ASP A 107 -12.64 -11.62 1.36
C ASP A 107 -13.26 -12.39 2.54
N ALA A 108 -13.40 -11.74 3.69
CA ALA A 108 -14.04 -12.32 4.86
C ALA A 108 -15.53 -12.61 4.60
N VAL A 109 -16.26 -11.68 3.99
CA VAL A 109 -17.68 -11.85 3.66
C VAL A 109 -17.88 -12.96 2.63
N THR A 110 -17.05 -13.07 1.62
CA THR A 110 -17.13 -14.11 0.59
C THR A 110 -16.92 -15.52 1.16
N ARG A 111 -16.17 -15.66 2.24
CA ARG A 111 -15.94 -16.96 2.92
C ARG A 111 -17.08 -17.38 3.85
N LEU A 112 -17.94 -16.45 4.24
CA LEU A 112 -19.05 -16.70 5.14
C LEU A 112 -20.36 -17.07 4.42
N ASN A 113 -20.40 -16.94 3.11
CA ASN A 113 -21.51 -17.33 2.23
C ASN A 113 -21.16 -18.59 1.43
#